data_9901cf3e17588fe2a04053dd2047b4b4
#
_entry.id   9901cf3e17588fe2a04053dd2047b4b4
#
_cell.length_a   1.000
_cell.length_b   1.000
_cell.length_c   1.000
_cell.angle_alpha   90.00
_cell.angle_beta   90.00
_cell.angle_gamma   90.00
#
_symmetry.space_group_name_H-M   'P 1'
#
loop_
_entity.id
_entity.type
_entity.pdbx_description
1 polymer ?
#
loop_
_entity_poly.entity_id
_entity_poly.type
_entity_poly.pdbx_seq_one_letter_code
_entity_poly.pdbx_strand_id
1 'polypeptide(L)'
;MARTVRLWALSDTHVGTEIKFGRRSLEEAIRQAEAWPAEPGTADDSRGFDIAVNLGDFSGSQLPPDDEEGELVVAQYATAKNHGREHFYDVIGNHDASGADEPPQWWFKKWIDPTGESTEFSGIDNTKRPYPTSGTWEHYSFEIGNL
;
A
#
# COMPACT_ATOMS: atom_id res chain seq x y z
N MET A 1 7.23 -25.40 -14.23
CA MET A 1 6.85 -25.43 -12.81
C MET A 1 5.87 -24.29 -12.59
N ALA A 2 4.78 -24.52 -11.88
CA ALA A 2 3.87 -23.44 -11.49
C ALA A 2 4.61 -22.52 -10.52
N ARG A 3 4.62 -21.22 -10.78
CA ARG A 3 5.17 -20.20 -9.86
C ARG A 3 4.12 -19.94 -8.79
N THR A 4 4.47 -20.10 -7.54
CA THR A 4 3.63 -19.67 -6.41
C THR A 4 3.78 -18.17 -6.25
N VAL A 5 2.68 -17.45 -6.06
CA VAL A 5 2.66 -16.03 -5.72
C VAL A 5 2.19 -15.89 -4.28
N ARG A 6 2.95 -15.17 -3.47
CA ARG A 6 2.60 -14.85 -2.08
C ARG A 6 2.02 -13.45 -2.02
N LEU A 7 0.75 -13.40 -1.68
CA LEU A 7 0.01 -12.16 -1.51
C LEU A 7 -0.14 -11.87 -0.02
N TRP A 8 0.27 -10.66 0.38
CA TRP A 8 0.00 -10.12 1.70
C TRP A 8 -1.20 -9.17 1.62
N ALA A 9 -2.26 -9.46 2.37
CA ALA A 9 -3.42 -8.59 2.49
C ALA A 9 -3.42 -7.90 3.87
N LEU A 10 -3.69 -6.59 3.87
CA LEU A 10 -3.79 -5.78 5.08
C LEU A 10 -4.90 -4.73 4.92
N SER A 11 -5.32 -4.12 6.02
CA SER A 11 -6.26 -2.99 6.07
C SER A 11 -6.13 -2.23 7.40
N ASP A 12 -6.83 -1.11 7.53
CA ASP A 12 -7.02 -0.39 8.80
C ASP A 12 -5.70 -0.03 9.49
N THR A 13 -4.75 0.44 8.73
CA THR A 13 -3.43 0.80 9.26
C THR A 13 -3.48 2.04 10.14
N HIS A 14 -4.44 2.94 9.91
CA HIS A 14 -4.74 4.12 10.72
C HIS A 14 -3.49 4.90 11.13
N VAL A 15 -2.66 5.20 10.14
CA VAL A 15 -1.41 5.96 10.32
C VAL A 15 -1.72 7.32 10.93
N GLY A 16 -0.97 7.67 11.99
CA GLY A 16 -1.17 8.90 12.76
C GLY A 16 -1.85 8.70 14.11
N THR A 17 -2.69 7.69 14.28
CA THR A 17 -3.30 7.39 15.59
C THR A 17 -2.50 6.39 16.42
N GLU A 18 -1.67 5.58 15.83
CA GLU A 18 -0.83 4.60 16.50
C GLU A 18 0.24 5.21 17.41
N ILE A 19 0.52 6.51 17.23
CA ILE A 19 1.53 7.25 18.02
C ILE A 19 1.23 7.17 19.52
N LYS A 20 -0.03 7.25 19.92
CA LYS A 20 -0.44 7.12 21.32
C LYS A 20 -0.10 5.74 21.94
N PHE A 21 0.14 4.75 21.11
CA PHE A 21 0.55 3.40 21.53
C PHE A 21 2.06 3.15 21.39
N GLY A 22 2.82 4.17 21.01
CA GLY A 22 4.28 4.11 20.89
C GLY A 22 4.80 3.26 19.73
N ARG A 23 4.00 3.08 18.68
CA ARG A 23 4.39 2.31 17.49
C ARG A 23 3.95 3.01 16.21
N ARG A 24 4.49 2.55 15.09
CA ARG A 24 4.09 2.96 13.73
C ARG A 24 3.48 1.75 13.02
N SER A 25 2.16 1.72 12.91
CA SER A 25 1.38 0.52 12.54
C SER A 25 1.74 -0.06 11.18
N LEU A 26 1.80 0.78 10.14
CA LEU A 26 2.11 0.34 8.77
C LEU A 26 3.59 -0.08 8.65
N GLU A 27 4.52 0.71 9.21
CA GLU A 27 5.95 0.36 9.23
C GLU A 27 6.20 -0.98 9.93
N GLU A 28 5.57 -1.19 11.08
CA GLU A 28 5.74 -2.43 11.84
C GLU A 28 5.16 -3.63 11.10
N ALA A 29 3.99 -3.47 10.45
CA ALA A 29 3.37 -4.51 9.65
C ALA A 29 4.26 -4.88 8.43
N ILE A 30 4.80 -3.89 7.73
CA ILE A 30 5.74 -4.09 6.62
C ILE A 30 6.97 -4.87 7.10
N ARG A 31 7.58 -4.42 8.20
CA ARG A 31 8.78 -5.07 8.76
C ARG A 31 8.53 -6.54 9.10
N GLN A 32 7.37 -6.84 9.68
CA GLN A 32 7.00 -8.21 10.01
C GLN A 32 6.71 -9.05 8.77
N ALA A 33 5.98 -8.51 7.81
CA ALA A 33 5.66 -9.23 6.58
C ALA A 33 6.91 -9.54 5.74
N GLU A 34 7.86 -8.61 5.64
CA GLU A 34 9.14 -8.84 4.95
C GLU A 34 10.03 -9.89 5.66
N ALA A 35 9.80 -10.10 6.95
CA ALA A 35 10.55 -11.09 7.73
C ALA A 35 9.98 -12.52 7.66
N TRP A 36 8.84 -12.73 7.01
CA TRP A 36 8.25 -14.07 6.88
C TRP A 36 9.23 -15.05 6.23
N PRO A 37 9.37 -16.23 6.80
CA PRO A 37 10.29 -17.22 6.26
C PRO A 37 9.80 -17.73 4.89
N ALA A 38 10.74 -18.20 4.09
CA ALA A 38 10.43 -18.99 2.90
C ALA A 38 9.61 -20.24 3.27
N GLU A 39 8.73 -20.68 2.38
CA GLU A 39 7.97 -21.92 2.55
C GLU A 39 8.92 -23.11 2.63
N PRO A 40 8.82 -23.97 3.68
CA PRO A 40 9.66 -25.16 3.81
C PRO A 40 9.51 -26.10 2.61
N GLY A 41 10.62 -26.48 2.02
CA GLY A 41 10.65 -27.45 0.92
C GLY A 41 10.43 -26.85 -0.48
N THR A 42 10.31 -25.53 -0.61
CA THR A 42 10.35 -24.86 -1.89
C THR A 42 11.79 -24.53 -2.27
N ALA A 43 12.09 -24.55 -3.57
CA ALA A 43 13.39 -24.08 -4.08
C ALA A 43 13.49 -22.54 -4.07
N ASP A 44 12.44 -21.86 -3.69
CA ASP A 44 12.34 -20.43 -3.58
C ASP A 44 12.73 -20.00 -2.15
N ASP A 45 13.94 -19.47 -2.03
CA ASP A 45 14.51 -18.96 -0.77
C ASP A 45 14.06 -17.53 -0.46
N SER A 46 13.13 -16.98 -1.27
CA SER A 46 12.61 -15.64 -1.07
C SER A 46 11.80 -15.54 0.22
N ARG A 47 12.07 -14.49 0.99
CA ARG A 47 11.34 -14.16 2.21
C ARG A 47 10.28 -13.12 1.93
N GLY A 48 9.28 -13.06 2.80
CA GLY A 48 8.21 -12.05 2.71
C GLY A 48 7.14 -12.41 1.70
N PHE A 49 6.70 -11.42 0.95
CA PHE A 49 5.61 -11.50 -0.03
C PHE A 49 6.10 -11.11 -1.42
N ASP A 50 5.35 -11.45 -2.46
CA ASP A 50 5.62 -10.95 -3.83
C ASP A 50 4.91 -9.61 -4.08
N ILE A 51 3.68 -9.49 -3.59
CA ILE A 51 2.88 -8.26 -3.63
C ILE A 51 2.07 -8.11 -2.34
N ALA A 52 1.72 -6.87 -2.02
CA ALA A 52 0.80 -6.53 -0.94
C ALA A 52 -0.45 -5.86 -1.49
N VAL A 53 -1.61 -6.13 -0.89
CA VAL A 53 -2.87 -5.45 -1.18
C VAL A 53 -3.37 -4.81 0.12
N ASN A 54 -3.49 -3.49 0.14
CA ASN A 54 -4.07 -2.77 1.26
C ASN A 54 -5.51 -2.38 0.93
N LEU A 55 -6.42 -2.78 1.79
CA LEU A 55 -7.87 -2.66 1.59
C LEU A 55 -8.43 -1.33 2.15
N GLY A 56 -7.58 -0.35 2.40
CA GLY A 56 -7.98 1.01 2.78
C GLY A 56 -7.84 1.30 4.27
N ASP A 57 -8.36 2.46 4.65
CA ASP A 57 -8.25 3.06 5.96
C ASP A 57 -6.78 3.29 6.39
N PHE A 58 -6.08 4.06 5.52
CA PHE A 58 -4.70 4.47 5.76
C PHE A 58 -4.62 5.57 6.81
N SER A 59 -5.53 6.57 6.69
CA SER A 59 -5.60 7.68 7.63
C SER A 59 -6.15 7.23 8.97
N GLY A 60 -5.53 7.72 10.04
CA GLY A 60 -5.99 7.50 11.41
C GLY A 60 -6.97 8.56 11.91
N SER A 61 -7.17 9.63 11.18
CA SER A 61 -8.05 10.73 11.57
C SER A 61 -9.52 10.34 11.51
N GLN A 62 -10.33 10.99 12.37
CA GLN A 62 -11.79 10.97 12.28
C GLN A 62 -12.32 12.13 11.42
N LEU A 63 -11.44 13.03 11.01
CA LEU A 63 -11.67 14.12 10.06
C LEU A 63 -11.12 13.71 8.69
N PRO A 64 -11.50 14.42 7.63
CA PRO A 64 -10.84 14.23 6.33
C PRO A 64 -9.32 14.33 6.48
N PRO A 65 -8.56 13.43 5.85
CA PRO A 65 -7.11 13.41 6.00
C PRO A 65 -6.44 14.61 5.33
N ASP A 66 -5.30 15.03 5.85
CA ASP A 66 -4.50 16.15 5.36
C ASP A 66 -3.16 15.70 4.76
N ASP A 67 -2.36 16.68 4.32
CA ASP A 67 -1.06 16.40 3.72
C ASP A 67 -0.05 15.82 4.72
N GLU A 68 -0.12 16.18 6.01
CA GLU A 68 0.80 15.63 7.03
C GLU A 68 0.56 14.13 7.22
N GLU A 69 -0.70 13.70 7.21
CA GLU A 69 -1.04 12.26 7.26
C GLU A 69 -0.57 11.54 6.00
N GLY A 70 -0.71 12.16 4.84
CA GLY A 70 -0.24 11.62 3.57
C GLY A 70 1.28 11.41 3.56
N GLU A 71 2.03 12.40 4.01
CA GLU A 71 3.48 12.32 4.16
C GLU A 71 3.89 11.20 5.12
N LEU A 72 3.17 11.03 6.24
CA LEU A 72 3.41 9.95 7.18
C LEU A 72 3.18 8.57 6.57
N VAL A 73 2.10 8.40 5.81
CA VAL A 73 1.81 7.13 5.11
C VAL A 73 2.94 6.80 4.13
N VAL A 74 3.33 7.74 3.28
CA VAL A 74 4.43 7.56 2.32
C VAL A 74 5.75 7.24 3.05
N ALA A 75 6.04 7.95 4.14
CA ALA A 75 7.24 7.70 4.94
C ALA A 75 7.24 6.30 5.57
N GLN A 76 6.09 5.79 6.01
CA GLN A 76 5.99 4.43 6.54
C GLN A 76 6.15 3.36 5.45
N TYR A 77 5.57 3.56 4.27
CA TYR A 77 5.83 2.70 3.12
C TYR A 77 7.31 2.66 2.72
N ALA A 78 7.99 3.81 2.77
CA ALA A 78 9.42 3.91 2.43
C ALA A 78 10.34 3.12 3.39
N THR A 79 9.83 2.57 4.48
CA THR A 79 10.61 1.71 5.39
C THR A 79 10.78 0.28 4.87
N ALA A 80 10.03 -0.13 3.87
CA ALA A 80 10.20 -1.41 3.21
C ALA A 80 11.62 -1.54 2.62
N LYS A 81 12.27 -2.66 2.87
CA LYS A 81 13.68 -2.88 2.49
C LYS A 81 13.83 -3.72 1.22
N ASN A 82 12.89 -4.64 1.02
CA ASN A 82 12.95 -5.63 -0.05
C ASN A 82 11.90 -5.36 -1.12
N HIS A 83 10.91 -4.52 -0.84
CA HIS A 83 9.78 -4.23 -1.72
C HIS A 83 9.66 -2.72 -1.89
N GLY A 84 9.87 -2.21 -3.10
CA GLY A 84 9.56 -0.82 -3.44
C GLY A 84 8.04 -0.57 -3.32
N ARG A 85 7.66 0.70 -3.32
CA ARG A 85 6.26 1.15 -3.26
C ARG A 85 5.39 0.51 -4.35
N GLU A 86 5.99 0.13 -5.45
CA GLU A 86 5.35 -0.52 -6.61
C GLU A 86 4.82 -1.92 -6.33
N HIS A 87 5.24 -2.56 -5.24
CA HIS A 87 4.73 -3.88 -4.83
C HIS A 87 3.42 -3.80 -4.03
N PHE A 88 2.98 -2.59 -3.68
CA PHE A 88 1.75 -2.37 -2.91
C PHE A 88 0.62 -1.91 -3.83
N TYR A 89 -0.51 -2.60 -3.74
CA TYR A 89 -1.71 -2.35 -4.52
C TYR A 89 -2.83 -1.97 -3.56
N ASP A 90 -3.29 -0.73 -3.65
CA ASP A 90 -4.06 -0.09 -2.60
C ASP A 90 -5.45 0.28 -3.08
N VAL A 91 -6.46 0.08 -2.25
CA VAL A 91 -7.80 0.57 -2.48
C VAL A 91 -8.21 1.54 -1.37
N ILE A 92 -9.16 2.41 -1.67
CA ILE A 92 -9.61 3.44 -0.74
C ILE A 92 -10.48 2.85 0.37
N GLY A 93 -10.30 3.34 1.60
CA GLY A 93 -11.20 3.11 2.73
C GLY A 93 -12.06 4.33 3.04
N ASN A 94 -12.92 4.22 4.04
CA ASN A 94 -13.78 5.34 4.42
C ASN A 94 -13.05 6.44 5.20
N HIS A 95 -11.96 6.11 5.89
CA HIS A 95 -11.11 7.11 6.55
C HIS A 95 -10.25 7.93 5.57
N ASP A 96 -10.11 7.47 4.34
CA ASP A 96 -9.31 8.13 3.31
C ASP A 96 -10.16 9.11 2.48
N ALA A 97 -11.43 9.27 2.83
CA ALA A 97 -12.39 10.09 2.09
C ALA A 97 -12.13 11.58 2.28
N SER A 98 -12.27 12.34 1.20
CA SER A 98 -12.20 13.81 1.22
C SER A 98 -13.37 14.44 1.95
N GLY A 99 -13.18 15.66 2.47
CA GLY A 99 -14.23 16.47 3.05
C GLY A 99 -15.27 16.94 2.00
N ALA A 100 -16.41 17.39 2.49
CA ALA A 100 -17.55 17.79 1.64
C ALA A 100 -17.21 18.96 0.69
N ASP A 101 -16.32 19.85 1.09
CA ASP A 101 -15.90 21.04 0.34
C ASP A 101 -14.57 20.86 -0.41
N GLU A 102 -14.05 19.63 -0.47
CA GLU A 102 -12.79 19.29 -1.11
C GLU A 102 -13.01 18.58 -2.44
N PRO A 103 -12.01 18.61 -3.35
CA PRO A 103 -12.06 17.79 -4.55
C PRO A 103 -12.23 16.29 -4.18
N PRO A 104 -13.11 15.56 -4.89
CA PRO A 104 -13.39 14.16 -4.56
C PRO A 104 -12.11 13.31 -4.50
N GLN A 105 -11.87 12.70 -3.35
CA GLN A 105 -10.78 11.74 -3.10
C GLN A 105 -9.37 12.30 -3.42
N TRP A 106 -9.19 13.62 -3.25
CA TRP A 106 -7.94 14.29 -3.59
C TRP A 106 -6.75 13.71 -2.85
N TRP A 107 -6.93 13.43 -1.56
CA TRP A 107 -5.88 12.89 -0.69
C TRP A 107 -5.43 11.51 -1.15
N PHE A 108 -6.39 10.60 -1.39
CA PHE A 108 -6.10 9.25 -1.86
C PHE A 108 -5.39 9.26 -3.22
N LYS A 109 -5.86 10.11 -4.16
CA LYS A 109 -5.22 10.26 -5.47
C LYS A 109 -3.80 10.79 -5.40
N LYS A 110 -3.53 11.70 -4.45
CA LYS A 110 -2.22 12.34 -4.29
C LYS A 110 -1.21 11.43 -3.61
N TRP A 111 -1.59 10.86 -2.47
CA TRP A 111 -0.67 10.20 -1.55
C TRP A 111 -0.62 8.68 -1.70
N ILE A 112 -1.74 8.05 -1.99
CA ILE A 112 -1.83 6.59 -2.17
C ILE A 112 -1.63 6.23 -3.63
N ASP A 113 -2.35 6.90 -4.55
CA ASP A 113 -2.10 6.92 -5.98
C ASP A 113 -1.94 5.51 -6.60
N PRO A 114 -2.96 4.65 -6.56
CA PRO A 114 -2.81 3.25 -6.97
C PRO A 114 -2.45 3.07 -8.45
N THR A 115 -2.73 4.08 -9.30
CA THR A 115 -2.47 4.05 -10.73
C THR A 115 -1.21 4.80 -11.17
N GLY A 116 -0.53 5.50 -10.24
CA GLY A 116 0.73 6.19 -10.52
C GLY A 116 0.55 7.50 -11.30
N GLU A 117 -0.51 8.25 -11.00
CA GLU A 117 -0.79 9.56 -11.63
C GLU A 117 -0.09 10.72 -10.92
N SER A 118 0.23 10.56 -9.64
CA SER A 118 0.84 11.57 -8.77
C SER A 118 2.17 11.11 -8.20
N THR A 119 3.01 10.53 -9.03
CA THR A 119 4.29 9.86 -8.67
C THR A 119 5.22 10.73 -7.82
N GLU A 120 5.16 12.06 -7.96
CA GLU A 120 5.95 13.00 -7.17
C GLU A 120 5.67 12.87 -5.65
N PHE A 121 4.44 12.58 -5.29
CA PHE A 121 4.00 12.46 -3.89
C PHE A 121 3.98 11.01 -3.41
N SER A 122 3.35 10.14 -4.17
CA SER A 122 3.16 8.72 -3.80
C SER A 122 4.42 7.87 -3.92
N GLY A 123 5.34 8.26 -4.81
CA GLY A 123 6.50 7.47 -5.19
C GLY A 123 6.19 6.29 -6.10
N ILE A 124 4.93 6.12 -6.55
CA ILE A 124 4.53 5.00 -7.41
C ILE A 124 4.83 5.31 -8.87
N ASP A 125 5.57 4.41 -9.51
CA ASP A 125 5.72 4.35 -10.96
C ASP A 125 5.06 3.05 -11.45
N ASN A 126 3.89 3.16 -12.08
CA ASN A 126 3.12 2.00 -12.53
C ASN A 126 3.90 1.12 -13.52
N THR A 127 4.85 1.70 -14.26
CA THR A 127 5.69 0.94 -15.19
C THR A 127 6.71 0.02 -14.52
N LYS A 128 6.99 0.27 -13.25
CA LYS A 128 7.91 -0.56 -12.43
C LYS A 128 7.18 -1.60 -11.58
N ARG A 129 5.85 -1.60 -11.60
CA ARG A 129 5.08 -2.61 -10.85
C ARG A 129 5.38 -4.01 -11.36
N PRO A 130 5.48 -5.01 -10.46
CA PRO A 130 5.56 -6.42 -10.85
C PRO A 130 4.42 -6.84 -11.78
N TYR A 131 3.24 -6.27 -11.54
CA TYR A 131 2.03 -6.45 -12.33
C TYR A 131 1.41 -5.07 -12.58
N PRO A 132 1.64 -4.45 -13.75
CA PRO A 132 1.12 -3.13 -14.07
C PRO A 132 -0.40 -3.08 -13.96
N THR A 133 -0.92 -1.99 -13.39
CA THR A 133 -2.36 -1.80 -13.24
C THR A 133 -2.99 -1.25 -14.52
N SER A 134 -4.24 -1.61 -14.75
CA SER A 134 -5.10 -1.08 -15.81
C SER A 134 -6.44 -0.66 -15.23
N GLY A 135 -6.88 0.54 -15.57
CA GLY A 135 -8.11 1.13 -15.04
C GLY A 135 -7.86 2.51 -14.44
N THR A 136 -8.71 2.90 -13.51
CA THR A 136 -8.65 4.18 -12.80
C THR A 136 -8.47 3.95 -11.29
N TRP A 137 -8.26 5.03 -10.53
CA TRP A 137 -8.14 4.93 -9.07
C TRP A 137 -9.40 4.35 -8.39
N GLU A 138 -10.59 4.51 -8.99
CA GLU A 138 -11.85 3.96 -8.45
C GLU A 138 -11.93 2.44 -8.58
N HIS A 139 -11.42 1.93 -9.69
CA HIS A 139 -11.30 0.50 -9.93
C HIS A 139 -10.20 0.22 -10.95
N TYR A 140 -9.36 -0.69 -10.62
CA TYR A 140 -8.30 -1.15 -11.48
C TYR A 140 -8.12 -2.66 -11.36
N SER A 141 -7.46 -3.23 -12.32
CA SER A 141 -7.08 -4.64 -12.33
C SER A 141 -5.60 -4.79 -12.64
N PHE A 142 -5.07 -5.93 -12.31
CA PHE A 142 -3.76 -6.40 -12.72
C PHE A 142 -3.81 -7.92 -12.90
N GLU A 143 -2.92 -8.47 -13.70
CA GLU A 143 -2.89 -9.88 -14.01
C GLU A 143 -1.65 -10.54 -13.44
N ILE A 144 -1.81 -11.72 -12.84
CA ILE A 144 -0.74 -12.56 -12.33
C ILE A 144 -0.69 -13.84 -13.15
N GLY A 145 0.26 -13.92 -14.10
CA GLY A 145 0.34 -15.08 -14.99
C GLY A 145 -0.86 -15.13 -15.93
N ASN A 146 -1.74 -16.11 -15.68
CA ASN A 146 -2.99 -16.31 -16.45
C ASN A 146 -4.25 -16.21 -15.54
N LEU A 147 -4.11 -15.51 -14.43
CA LEU A 147 -5.17 -15.24 -13.47
C LEU A 147 -5.63 -13.79 -13.56
#